data_72929493fafbe5788d850d1808fc08ea
#
_entry.id   72929493fafbe5788d850d1808fc08ea
#
_cell.length_a   1.000
_cell.length_b   1.000
_cell.length_c   1.000
_cell.angle_alpha   90.00
_cell.angle_beta   90.00
_cell.angle_gamma   90.00
#
_symmetry.space_group_name_H-M   'P 1'
#
loop_
_entity.id
_entity.type
_entity.pdbx_description
1 polymer ?
#
loop_
_entity_poly.entity_id
_entity_poly.type
_entity_poly.pdbx_seq_one_letter_code
_entity_poly.pdbx_strand_id
1 'polypeptide(L)'
;MAQHSHEISILNSLIATTIDSITGYEDSAQNIDNERFREIFRQRANERQDIVGQLRAEVQRLGGDPKDHGSFLGKAHQRFEDLKAAVTGRDEKSIVDEVERGEDYLKEKWQEALQSDKLHGPTHELIERCYQSIKSGHDQMSALKHGLETPRHA
;
A
#
# COMPACT_ATOMS: atom_id res chain seq x y z
N MET A 1 -23.32 -16.85 5.26
CA MET A 1 -23.15 -18.04 4.40
C MET A 1 -21.70 -18.21 4.04
N ALA A 2 -21.23 -19.45 4.04
CA ALA A 2 -19.84 -19.74 3.77
C ALA A 2 -19.45 -19.62 2.28
N GLN A 3 -20.43 -19.41 1.40
CA GLN A 3 -20.22 -19.49 -0.05
C GLN A 3 -19.13 -18.55 -0.58
N HIS A 4 -19.03 -17.36 0.02
CA HIS A 4 -18.02 -16.37 -0.39
C HIS A 4 -17.03 -16.07 0.73
N SER A 5 -16.97 -16.91 1.78
CA SER A 5 -16.17 -16.59 2.96
C SER A 5 -14.67 -16.47 2.66
N HIS A 6 -14.16 -17.29 1.75
CA HIS A 6 -12.74 -17.21 1.37
C HIS A 6 -12.44 -15.93 0.60
N GLU A 7 -13.31 -15.57 -0.34
CA GLU A 7 -13.15 -14.33 -1.10
C GLU A 7 -13.24 -13.11 -0.21
N ILE A 8 -14.20 -13.09 0.71
CA ILE A 8 -14.36 -12.00 1.67
C ILE A 8 -13.13 -11.87 2.55
N SER A 9 -12.59 -13.00 3.02
CA SER A 9 -11.39 -13.00 3.84
C SER A 9 -10.18 -12.43 3.09
N ILE A 10 -9.98 -12.84 1.85
CA ILE A 10 -8.89 -12.34 1.00
C ILE A 10 -9.05 -10.85 0.77
N LEU A 11 -10.25 -10.40 0.40
CA LEU A 11 -10.52 -8.99 0.17
C LEU A 11 -10.26 -8.16 1.43
N ASN A 12 -10.71 -8.62 2.58
CA ASN A 12 -10.49 -7.90 3.83
C ASN A 12 -9.02 -7.85 4.22
N SER A 13 -8.26 -8.89 3.94
CA SER A 13 -6.82 -8.87 4.13
C SER A 13 -6.15 -7.83 3.24
N LEU A 14 -6.56 -7.74 1.98
CA LEU A 14 -6.02 -6.74 1.05
C LEU A 14 -6.43 -5.33 1.46
N ILE A 15 -7.66 -5.15 1.94
CA ILE A 15 -8.12 -3.85 2.45
C ILE A 15 -7.22 -3.40 3.59
N ALA A 16 -7.00 -4.25 4.58
CA ALA A 16 -6.19 -3.90 5.74
C ALA A 16 -4.76 -3.55 5.35
N THR A 17 -4.15 -4.35 4.48
CA THR A 17 -2.78 -4.13 4.03
C THR A 17 -2.68 -2.84 3.20
N THR A 18 -3.68 -2.57 2.39
CA THR A 18 -3.70 -1.35 1.56
C THR A 18 -3.90 -0.11 2.42
N ILE A 19 -4.72 -0.20 3.48
CA ILE A 19 -4.86 0.90 4.44
C ILE A 19 -3.51 1.18 5.13
N ASP A 20 -2.75 0.14 5.48
CA ASP A 20 -1.40 0.33 6.02
C ASP A 20 -0.52 1.12 5.05
N SER A 21 -0.64 0.84 3.75
CA SER A 21 0.08 1.58 2.71
C SER A 21 -0.32 3.06 2.68
N ILE A 22 -1.62 3.34 2.81
CA ILE A 22 -2.12 4.72 2.86
C ILE A 22 -1.48 5.46 4.02
N THR A 23 -1.51 4.86 5.21
CA THR A 23 -0.93 5.45 6.41
C THR A 23 0.56 5.72 6.20
N GLY A 24 1.27 4.76 5.62
CA GLY A 24 2.70 4.91 5.33
C GLY A 24 3.00 6.08 4.41
N TYR A 25 2.22 6.22 3.34
CA TYR A 25 2.41 7.34 2.41
C TYR A 25 2.08 8.68 3.05
N GLU A 26 1.00 8.74 3.84
CA GLU A 26 0.62 9.98 4.51
C GLU A 26 1.67 10.42 5.52
N ASP A 27 2.17 9.48 6.33
CA ASP A 27 3.22 9.77 7.30
C ASP A 27 4.51 10.20 6.60
N SER A 28 4.87 9.53 5.52
CA SER A 28 6.06 9.87 4.76
C SER A 28 5.95 11.26 4.12
N ALA A 29 4.77 11.59 3.60
CA ALA A 29 4.53 12.92 3.02
C ALA A 29 4.69 14.03 4.07
N GLN A 30 4.30 13.77 5.31
CA GLN A 30 4.45 14.74 6.40
C GLN A 30 5.90 14.93 6.82
N ASN A 31 6.75 13.92 6.63
CA ASN A 31 8.10 13.90 7.17
C ASN A 31 9.19 14.15 6.15
N ILE A 32 8.86 14.28 4.87
CA ILE A 32 9.84 14.53 3.83
C ILE A 32 9.81 16.00 3.41
N ASP A 33 10.98 16.59 3.21
CA ASP A 33 11.07 18.00 2.84
C ASP A 33 10.94 18.24 1.35
N ASN A 34 11.24 17.25 0.53
CA ASN A 34 11.19 17.35 -0.92
C ASN A 34 9.75 17.42 -1.39
N GLU A 35 9.35 18.57 -1.94
CA GLU A 35 7.98 18.80 -2.40
C GLU A 35 7.53 17.84 -3.51
N ARG A 36 8.44 17.49 -4.40
CA ARG A 36 8.15 16.54 -5.49
C ARG A 36 7.78 15.17 -4.92
N PHE A 37 8.55 14.69 -3.95
CA PHE A 37 8.31 13.40 -3.33
C PHE A 37 7.03 13.45 -2.49
N ARG A 38 6.81 14.56 -1.78
CA ARG A 38 5.58 14.76 -1.00
C ARG A 38 4.36 14.63 -1.88
N GLU A 39 4.38 15.26 -3.05
CA GLU A 39 3.28 15.20 -3.99
C GLU A 39 3.07 13.77 -4.53
N ILE A 40 4.16 13.09 -4.85
CA ILE A 40 4.09 11.69 -5.30
C ILE A 40 3.45 10.81 -4.23
N PHE A 41 3.87 10.98 -2.98
CA PHE A 41 3.34 10.18 -1.87
C PHE A 41 1.85 10.45 -1.66
N ARG A 42 1.43 11.71 -1.75
CA ARG A 42 0.01 12.06 -1.63
C ARG A 42 -0.84 11.48 -2.75
N GLN A 43 -0.32 11.52 -3.96
CA GLN A 43 -1.02 10.93 -5.10
C GLN A 43 -1.20 9.43 -4.93
N ARG A 44 -0.17 8.74 -4.45
CA ARG A 44 -0.27 7.31 -4.22
C ARG A 44 -1.25 6.99 -3.09
N ALA A 45 -1.24 7.77 -2.03
CA ALA A 45 -2.21 7.60 -0.94
C ALA A 45 -3.64 7.73 -1.47
N ASN A 46 -3.90 8.72 -2.32
CA ASN A 46 -5.23 8.92 -2.90
C ASN A 46 -5.65 7.77 -3.80
N GLU A 47 -4.75 7.24 -4.62
CA GLU A 47 -5.03 6.07 -5.45
C GLU A 47 -5.36 4.85 -4.61
N ARG A 48 -4.63 4.68 -3.51
CA ARG A 48 -4.85 3.55 -2.61
C ARG A 48 -6.18 3.65 -1.87
N GLN A 49 -6.62 4.86 -1.55
CA GLN A 49 -7.96 5.07 -0.98
C GLN A 49 -9.05 4.65 -1.97
N ASP A 50 -8.87 4.95 -3.24
CA ASP A 50 -9.78 4.54 -4.30
C ASP A 50 -9.86 3.01 -4.38
N ILE A 51 -8.70 2.36 -4.34
CA ILE A 51 -8.63 0.89 -4.35
C ILE A 51 -9.37 0.30 -3.15
N VAL A 52 -9.12 0.85 -1.96
CA VAL A 52 -9.82 0.39 -0.74
C VAL A 52 -11.33 0.53 -0.91
N GLY A 53 -11.79 1.64 -1.48
CA GLY A 53 -13.21 1.85 -1.74
C GLY A 53 -13.80 0.76 -2.65
N GLN A 54 -13.08 0.41 -3.70
CA GLN A 54 -13.52 -0.64 -4.63
C GLN A 54 -13.55 -2.01 -3.95
N LEU A 55 -12.53 -2.32 -3.15
CA LEU A 55 -12.49 -3.60 -2.43
C LEU A 55 -13.60 -3.70 -1.39
N ARG A 56 -13.88 -2.59 -0.69
CA ARG A 56 -14.96 -2.56 0.31
C ARG A 56 -16.32 -2.78 -0.36
N ALA A 57 -16.54 -2.16 -1.50
CA ALA A 57 -17.79 -2.37 -2.26
C ALA A 57 -17.93 -3.83 -2.68
N GLU A 58 -16.85 -4.47 -3.06
CA GLU A 58 -16.89 -5.88 -3.45
C GLU A 58 -17.21 -6.78 -2.25
N VAL A 59 -16.63 -6.51 -1.08
CA VAL A 59 -16.97 -7.26 0.14
C VAL A 59 -18.47 -7.16 0.41
N GLN A 60 -19.03 -5.94 0.29
CA GLN A 60 -20.46 -5.72 0.52
C GLN A 60 -21.30 -6.46 -0.52
N ARG A 61 -20.89 -6.47 -1.77
CA ARG A 61 -21.58 -7.20 -2.83
C ARG A 61 -21.64 -8.70 -2.52
N LEU A 62 -20.57 -9.22 -1.93
CA LEU A 62 -20.52 -10.64 -1.55
C LEU A 62 -21.22 -10.95 -0.22
N GLY A 63 -21.76 -9.94 0.43
CA GLY A 63 -22.53 -10.11 1.66
C GLY A 63 -21.70 -10.08 2.93
N GLY A 64 -20.46 -9.59 2.85
CA GLY A 64 -19.57 -9.51 3.99
C GLY A 64 -19.48 -8.11 4.59
N ASP A 65 -18.73 -8.01 5.68
CA ASP A 65 -18.43 -6.75 6.38
C ASP A 65 -17.03 -6.31 5.99
N PRO A 66 -16.89 -5.17 5.27
CA PRO A 66 -15.55 -4.70 4.91
C PRO A 66 -14.81 -4.15 6.11
N LYS A 67 -13.51 -4.42 6.19
CA LYS A 67 -12.63 -3.83 7.19
C LYS A 67 -12.52 -2.33 6.99
N ASP A 68 -12.31 -1.60 8.08
CA ASP A 68 -12.20 -0.15 8.06
C ASP A 68 -10.89 0.36 8.65
N HIS A 69 -9.98 -0.53 9.00
CA HIS A 69 -8.69 -0.17 9.57
C HIS A 69 -7.59 -1.11 9.07
N GLY A 70 -6.33 -0.67 9.23
CA GLY A 70 -5.19 -1.44 8.78
C GLY A 70 -4.90 -2.65 9.66
N SER A 71 -4.05 -3.55 9.15
CA SER A 71 -3.68 -4.77 9.86
C SER A 71 -2.64 -4.50 10.96
N PHE A 72 -1.84 -3.45 10.80
CA PHE A 72 -0.79 -3.08 11.76
C PHE A 72 -0.99 -1.68 12.30
N LEU A 73 -2.23 -1.36 12.67
CA LEU A 73 -2.63 0.00 13.01
C LEU A 73 -1.66 0.70 13.98
N GLY A 74 -1.30 0.05 15.08
CA GLY A 74 -0.35 0.61 16.03
C GLY A 74 1.10 0.49 15.60
N LYS A 75 1.45 -0.63 14.98
CA LYS A 75 2.83 -0.93 14.61
C LYS A 75 3.34 -0.11 13.44
N ALA A 76 2.51 0.09 12.43
CA ALA A 76 2.89 0.91 11.28
C ALA A 76 3.19 2.34 11.72
N HIS A 77 2.30 2.90 12.53
CA HIS A 77 2.46 4.26 13.05
C HIS A 77 3.71 4.36 13.92
N GLN A 78 3.93 3.40 14.79
CA GLN A 78 5.11 3.38 15.65
C GLN A 78 6.40 3.31 14.84
N ARG A 79 6.41 2.52 13.77
CA ARG A 79 7.59 2.40 12.91
C ARG A 79 7.96 3.73 12.29
N PHE A 80 6.98 4.49 11.83
CA PHE A 80 7.24 5.80 11.25
C PHE A 80 7.65 6.82 12.32
N GLU A 81 7.12 6.72 13.52
CA GLU A 81 7.57 7.55 14.63
C GLU A 81 9.00 7.23 15.04
N ASP A 82 9.36 5.95 15.07
CA ASP A 82 10.71 5.52 15.37
C ASP A 82 11.70 6.03 14.31
N LEU A 83 11.33 5.92 13.04
CA LEU A 83 12.13 6.45 11.94
C LEU A 83 12.31 7.96 12.08
N LYS A 84 11.24 8.67 12.41
CA LYS A 84 11.24 10.10 12.60
C LYS A 84 12.14 10.51 13.76
N ALA A 85 12.12 9.75 14.85
CA ALA A 85 12.97 10.02 16.01
C ALA A 85 14.44 9.70 15.71
N ALA A 86 14.70 8.68 14.91
CA ALA A 86 16.07 8.26 14.57
C ALA A 86 16.72 9.14 13.51
N VAL A 87 15.90 9.78 12.66
CA VAL A 87 16.40 10.58 11.52
C VAL A 87 16.26 12.05 11.84
N THR A 88 17.31 12.63 12.42
CA THR A 88 17.36 14.07 12.62
C THR A 88 17.64 14.74 11.27
N GLY A 89 16.80 15.69 10.89
CA GLY A 89 16.97 16.42 9.64
C GLY A 89 16.31 15.75 8.44
N ARG A 90 15.48 14.73 8.67
CA ARG A 90 14.62 14.15 7.65
C ARG A 90 15.38 13.59 6.45
N ASP A 91 16.18 12.58 6.69
CA ASP A 91 16.93 11.92 5.64
C ASP A 91 15.99 11.37 4.58
N GLU A 92 15.98 12.02 3.44
CA GLU A 92 15.14 11.70 2.30
C GLU A 92 15.31 10.24 1.85
N LYS A 93 16.55 9.77 1.79
CA LYS A 93 16.85 8.41 1.40
C LYS A 93 16.22 7.39 2.35
N SER A 94 16.30 7.63 3.66
CA SER A 94 15.74 6.73 4.66
C SER A 94 14.22 6.65 4.54
N ILE A 95 13.56 7.77 4.27
CA ILE A 95 12.12 7.80 4.09
C ILE A 95 11.73 7.02 2.83
N VAL A 96 12.42 7.25 1.72
CA VAL A 96 12.14 6.55 0.46
C VAL A 96 12.42 5.04 0.61
N ASP A 97 13.50 4.67 1.30
CA ASP A 97 13.81 3.26 1.57
C ASP A 97 12.67 2.58 2.33
N GLU A 98 12.11 3.25 3.34
CA GLU A 98 11.02 2.68 4.12
C GLU A 98 9.74 2.56 3.30
N VAL A 99 9.44 3.56 2.47
CA VAL A 99 8.28 3.52 1.58
C VAL A 99 8.43 2.35 0.59
N GLU A 100 9.59 2.18 0.01
CA GLU A 100 9.83 1.12 -0.95
C GLU A 100 9.73 -0.26 -0.30
N ARG A 101 10.20 -0.38 0.94
CA ARG A 101 10.07 -1.63 1.70
C ARG A 101 8.59 -1.97 1.94
N GLY A 102 7.78 -0.96 2.26
CA GLY A 102 6.34 -1.14 2.42
C GLY A 102 5.67 -1.54 1.12
N GLU A 103 6.14 -0.98 0.00
CA GLU A 103 5.63 -1.34 -1.32
C GLU A 103 5.96 -2.78 -1.70
N ASP A 104 7.15 -3.25 -1.36
CA ASP A 104 7.53 -4.66 -1.58
C ASP A 104 6.58 -5.60 -0.84
N TYR A 105 6.29 -5.29 0.40
CA TYR A 105 5.39 -6.09 1.23
C TYR A 105 3.97 -6.09 0.65
N LEU A 106 3.47 -4.92 0.27
CA LEU A 106 2.13 -4.78 -0.28
C LEU A 106 2.00 -5.57 -1.59
N LYS A 107 2.96 -5.40 -2.48
CA LYS A 107 2.96 -6.10 -3.76
C LYS A 107 2.95 -7.61 -3.56
N GLU A 108 3.76 -8.11 -2.63
CA GLU A 108 3.80 -9.54 -2.32
C GLU A 108 2.44 -10.05 -1.84
N LYS A 109 1.76 -9.30 -0.98
CA LYS A 109 0.44 -9.68 -0.48
C LYS A 109 -0.59 -9.72 -1.58
N TRP A 110 -0.55 -8.78 -2.50
CA TRP A 110 -1.46 -8.78 -3.64
C TRP A 110 -1.16 -9.93 -4.60
N GLN A 111 0.12 -10.25 -4.82
CA GLN A 111 0.50 -11.39 -5.65
C GLN A 111 0.04 -12.71 -5.06
N GLU A 112 0.17 -12.86 -3.74
CA GLU A 112 -0.34 -14.05 -3.05
C GLU A 112 -1.85 -14.20 -3.25
N ALA A 113 -2.59 -13.09 -3.14
CA ALA A 113 -4.04 -13.11 -3.35
C ALA A 113 -4.38 -13.57 -4.77
N LEU A 114 -3.68 -13.05 -5.76
CA LEU A 114 -3.93 -13.38 -7.17
C LEU A 114 -3.62 -14.84 -7.48
N GLN A 115 -2.76 -15.49 -6.70
CA GLN A 115 -2.43 -16.90 -6.89
C GLN A 115 -3.41 -17.82 -6.20
N SER A 116 -4.34 -17.30 -5.42
CA SER A 116 -5.31 -18.10 -4.69
C SER A 116 -6.33 -18.72 -5.64
N ASP A 117 -6.59 -20.02 -5.47
CA ASP A 117 -7.63 -20.71 -6.22
C ASP A 117 -9.03 -20.45 -5.66
N LYS A 118 -9.12 -19.63 -4.61
CA LYS A 118 -10.39 -19.27 -3.97
C LYS A 118 -11.04 -18.04 -4.58
N LEU A 119 -10.34 -17.33 -5.45
CA LEU A 119 -10.89 -16.14 -6.11
C LEU A 119 -11.49 -16.54 -7.46
N HIS A 120 -12.69 -16.06 -7.73
CA HIS A 120 -13.41 -16.41 -8.96
C HIS A 120 -14.08 -15.19 -9.58
N GLY A 121 -14.21 -15.23 -10.90
CA GLY A 121 -15.04 -14.31 -11.66
C GLY A 121 -14.76 -12.83 -11.41
N PRO A 122 -15.82 -12.02 -11.12
CA PRO A 122 -15.65 -10.58 -11.00
C PRO A 122 -14.72 -10.17 -9.87
N THR A 123 -14.66 -10.93 -8.79
CA THR A 123 -13.75 -10.63 -7.66
C THR A 123 -12.30 -10.75 -8.10
N HIS A 124 -11.97 -11.83 -8.80
CA HIS A 124 -10.61 -12.02 -9.31
C HIS A 124 -10.24 -10.90 -10.29
N GLU A 125 -11.16 -10.57 -11.20
CA GLU A 125 -10.93 -9.50 -12.18
C GLU A 125 -10.70 -8.16 -11.51
N LEU A 126 -11.46 -7.85 -10.47
CA LEU A 126 -11.29 -6.61 -9.72
C LEU A 126 -9.91 -6.54 -9.09
N ILE A 127 -9.49 -7.61 -8.41
CA ILE A 127 -8.18 -7.64 -7.75
C ILE A 127 -7.07 -7.51 -8.78
N GLU A 128 -7.18 -8.20 -9.91
CA GLU A 128 -6.19 -8.13 -10.97
C GLU A 128 -6.07 -6.72 -11.55
N ARG A 129 -7.20 -6.06 -11.79
CA ARG A 129 -7.22 -4.69 -12.29
C ARG A 129 -6.58 -3.72 -11.30
N CYS A 130 -6.94 -3.84 -10.02
CA CYS A 130 -6.37 -2.98 -8.98
C CYS A 130 -4.88 -3.27 -8.78
N TYR A 131 -4.47 -4.52 -8.96
CA TYR A 131 -3.06 -4.89 -8.83
C TYR A 131 -2.18 -4.11 -9.81
N GLN A 132 -2.67 -3.78 -10.99
CA GLN A 132 -1.87 -2.99 -11.94
C GLN A 132 -1.47 -1.64 -11.35
N SER A 133 -2.36 -1.02 -10.59
CA SER A 133 -2.04 0.23 -9.89
C SER A 133 -1.04 0.00 -8.76
N ILE A 134 -1.20 -1.09 -8.01
CA ILE A 134 -0.25 -1.46 -6.95
C ILE A 134 1.15 -1.65 -7.54
N LYS A 135 1.24 -2.39 -8.63
CA LYS A 135 2.51 -2.65 -9.31
C LYS A 135 3.15 -1.35 -9.83
N SER A 136 2.35 -0.48 -10.40
CA SER A 136 2.83 0.81 -10.91
C SER A 136 3.42 1.64 -9.77
N GLY A 137 2.76 1.68 -8.62
CA GLY A 137 3.26 2.39 -7.44
C GLY A 137 4.56 1.79 -6.92
N HIS A 138 4.63 0.47 -6.85
CA HIS A 138 5.85 -0.23 -6.45
C HIS A 138 7.00 0.13 -7.38
N ASP A 139 6.77 0.07 -8.69
CA ASP A 139 7.81 0.34 -9.67
C ASP A 139 8.29 1.79 -9.60
N GLN A 140 7.38 2.72 -9.35
CA GLN A 140 7.74 4.13 -9.17
C GLN A 140 8.63 4.32 -7.94
N MET A 141 8.28 3.69 -6.81
CA MET A 141 9.07 3.83 -5.59
C MET A 141 10.44 3.16 -5.73
N SER A 142 10.50 2.03 -6.41
CA SER A 142 11.77 1.37 -6.72
C SER A 142 12.67 2.27 -7.56
N ALA A 143 12.10 2.94 -8.56
CA ALA A 143 12.87 3.87 -9.40
C ALA A 143 13.37 5.06 -8.61
N LEU A 144 12.55 5.61 -7.69
CA LEU A 144 12.98 6.71 -6.83
C LEU A 144 14.13 6.29 -5.92
N LYS A 145 14.03 5.11 -5.32
CA LYS A 145 15.09 4.58 -4.46
C LYS A 145 16.39 4.43 -5.24
N HIS A 146 16.33 3.83 -6.42
CA HIS A 146 17.53 3.64 -7.26
C HIS A 146 18.13 4.98 -7.67
N GLY A 147 17.31 5.98 -7.96
CA GLY A 147 17.78 7.31 -8.29
C GLY A 147 18.55 7.96 -7.16
N LEU A 148 18.18 7.67 -5.90
CA LEU A 148 18.90 8.22 -4.74
C LEU A 148 20.18 7.45 -4.44
N GLU A 149 20.24 6.17 -4.79
CA GLU A 149 21.43 5.34 -4.57
C GLU A 149 22.49 5.56 -5.62
N THR A 150 22.08 5.87 -6.84
CA THR A 150 23.01 6.05 -7.95
C THR A 150 23.59 7.46 -7.92
N PRO A 151 24.93 7.61 -7.91
CA PRO A 151 25.54 8.94 -7.97
C PRO A 151 25.07 9.67 -9.22
N ARG A 152 24.65 10.92 -9.04
CA ARG A 152 24.27 11.75 -10.17
C ARG A 152 25.54 12.30 -10.81
N HIS A 153 25.68 12.02 -12.08
CA HIS A 153 26.74 12.66 -12.86
C HIS A 153 26.25 14.03 -13.29
N ALA A 154 27.04 14.98 -12.99
CA ALA A 154 26.76 16.33 -13.41
C ALA A 154 26.86 16.45 -14.92
#